data_d61aa3b8c23f4552b76237164f9b16f5
#
_entry.id   d61aa3b8c23f4552b76237164f9b16f5
#
_cell.length_a   1.000
_cell.length_b   1.000
_cell.length_c   1.000
_cell.angle_alpha   90.00
_cell.angle_beta   90.00
_cell.angle_gamma   90.00
#
_symmetry.space_group_name_H-M   'P 1'
#
loop_
_entity.id
_entity.type
_entity.pdbx_description
1 polymer ?
#
loop_
_entity_poly.entity_id
_entity_poly.type
_entity_poly.pdbx_seq_one_letter_code
_entity_poly.pdbx_strand_id
1 'polypeptide(L)'
;MQTETPRPWLEIPVFIHGMTPDVSPLGHNTEYDSLLALVQRELRALSKPAFTARPIKVEWGWASGQATSADEKLAEAERWLTEGVTAQEKHLRGTDWTFNPLSFARRWAREFLFYGIADMFYYVSDDGETTVRGRVFKHLANELLRMMAQENKNCSLTIFAHSGGTVIAHDWLYHLHRSNEVAQTKGGDLTVNNTVLLREMVQRGKIRIRRLYTFGSPITPLALRSNGLITRFLDGKLLNPQDIGLTSDENLPGPRWLNFMDKDDFFSYPLSFMYEAGSQKLIEDYFVDVGDTPISAHNGYWWSRDMARKIAFNF
;
A
#
# COMPACT_ATOMS: atom_id res chain seq x y z
N MET A 1 -28.94 -29.20 8.80
CA MET A 1 -27.89 -28.27 8.37
C MET A 1 -27.46 -28.73 6.98
N GLN A 2 -27.80 -27.99 5.94
CA GLN A 2 -27.25 -28.27 4.61
C GLN A 2 -25.78 -27.83 4.63
N THR A 3 -24.87 -28.76 4.43
CA THR A 3 -23.44 -28.47 4.22
C THR A 3 -23.33 -27.72 2.89
N GLU A 4 -23.17 -26.39 2.93
CA GLU A 4 -22.84 -25.62 1.72
C GLU A 4 -21.59 -26.22 1.08
N THR A 5 -21.68 -26.60 -0.16
CA THR A 5 -20.50 -27.04 -0.94
C THR A 5 -19.46 -25.91 -0.90
N PRO A 6 -18.19 -26.19 -0.59
CA PRO A 6 -17.16 -25.16 -0.53
C PRO A 6 -17.08 -24.40 -1.85
N ARG A 7 -17.31 -23.09 -1.84
CA ARG A 7 -17.17 -22.25 -3.04
C ARG A 7 -15.71 -22.18 -3.46
N PRO A 8 -15.41 -22.27 -4.75
CA PRO A 8 -14.04 -22.10 -5.24
C PRO A 8 -13.50 -20.70 -4.91
N TRP A 9 -12.18 -20.57 -4.85
CA TRP A 9 -11.51 -19.31 -4.60
C TRP A 9 -11.28 -18.53 -5.89
N LEU A 10 -11.55 -17.23 -5.85
CA LEU A 10 -11.19 -16.26 -6.87
C LEU A 10 -9.90 -15.58 -6.43
N GLU A 11 -8.81 -15.81 -7.15
CA GLU A 11 -7.51 -15.21 -6.86
C GLU A 11 -7.44 -13.78 -7.43
N ILE A 12 -7.46 -12.79 -6.55
CA ILE A 12 -7.58 -11.38 -6.91
C ILE A 12 -6.28 -10.65 -6.57
N PRO A 13 -5.57 -10.11 -7.57
CA PRO A 13 -4.48 -9.16 -7.31
C PRO A 13 -5.06 -7.78 -6.98
N VAL A 14 -4.57 -7.18 -5.88
CA VAL A 14 -4.94 -5.85 -5.41
C VAL A 14 -3.69 -4.97 -5.46
N PHE A 15 -3.76 -3.82 -6.12
CA PHE A 15 -2.65 -2.88 -6.24
C PHE A 15 -2.98 -1.56 -5.54
N ILE A 16 -2.04 -1.10 -4.70
CA ILE A 16 -2.15 0.16 -3.95
C ILE A 16 -0.84 0.94 -4.15
N HIS A 17 -0.91 2.05 -4.89
CA HIS A 17 0.26 2.86 -5.16
C HIS A 17 0.68 3.73 -3.97
N GLY A 18 1.89 4.27 -4.07
CA GLY A 18 2.40 5.31 -3.19
C GLY A 18 1.85 6.69 -3.53
N MET A 19 2.47 7.68 -2.93
CA MET A 19 2.24 9.08 -3.25
C MET A 19 2.93 9.44 -4.55
N THR A 20 2.30 10.25 -5.39
CA THR A 20 2.93 10.77 -6.60
C THR A 20 2.82 12.29 -6.67
N PRO A 21 3.96 12.97 -6.89
CA PRO A 21 3.94 14.38 -7.22
C PRO A 21 3.44 14.64 -8.67
N ASP A 22 3.48 13.62 -9.53
CA ASP A 22 3.10 13.74 -10.94
C ASP A 22 1.69 13.18 -11.18
N VAL A 23 0.81 14.09 -11.57
CA VAL A 23 -0.54 13.77 -12.04
C VAL A 23 -0.44 13.28 -13.48
N SER A 24 -0.06 12.04 -13.68
CA SER A 24 -0.27 11.41 -14.98
C SER A 24 -1.79 11.26 -15.20
N PRO A 25 -2.34 11.72 -16.33
CA PRO A 25 -3.74 11.49 -16.66
C PRO A 25 -4.12 10.00 -16.71
N LEU A 26 -3.11 9.13 -16.78
CA LEU A 26 -3.25 7.67 -16.82
C LEU A 26 -3.20 7.02 -15.42
N GLY A 27 -2.95 7.80 -14.35
CA GLY A 27 -2.73 7.27 -13.01
C GLY A 27 -1.57 6.27 -12.97
N HIS A 28 -1.61 5.33 -12.04
CA HIS A 28 -0.61 4.25 -11.89
C HIS A 28 -0.94 2.98 -12.69
N ASN A 29 -1.85 3.06 -13.66
CA ASN A 29 -2.28 1.88 -14.40
C ASN A 29 -1.13 1.18 -15.13
N THR A 30 -0.18 1.95 -15.69
CA THR A 30 0.99 1.42 -16.39
C THR A 30 1.90 0.61 -15.48
N GLU A 31 2.17 1.12 -14.27
CA GLU A 31 2.96 0.48 -13.24
C GLU A 31 2.33 -0.83 -12.79
N TYR A 32 1.04 -0.79 -12.46
CA TYR A 32 0.28 -1.97 -12.05
C TYR A 32 0.27 -3.07 -13.13
N ASP A 33 0.00 -2.68 -14.38
CA ASP A 33 -0.04 -3.62 -15.49
C ASP A 33 1.36 -4.20 -15.80
N SER A 34 2.41 -3.40 -15.66
CA SER A 34 3.79 -3.85 -15.84
C SER A 34 4.18 -4.91 -14.82
N LEU A 35 3.98 -4.64 -13.53
CA LEU A 35 4.29 -5.62 -12.49
C LEU A 35 3.43 -6.87 -12.62
N LEU A 36 2.12 -6.73 -12.88
CA LEU A 36 1.23 -7.86 -13.07
C LEU A 36 1.67 -8.75 -14.25
N ALA A 37 2.04 -8.13 -15.38
CA ALA A 37 2.53 -8.86 -16.56
C ALA A 37 3.82 -9.61 -16.26
N LEU A 38 4.76 -8.98 -15.53
CA LEU A 38 6.00 -9.62 -15.11
C LEU A 38 5.73 -10.82 -14.20
N VAL A 39 4.92 -10.65 -13.16
CA VAL A 39 4.59 -11.73 -12.22
C VAL A 39 3.87 -12.87 -12.93
N GLN A 40 2.89 -12.58 -13.78
CA GLN A 40 2.18 -13.61 -14.55
C GLN A 40 3.11 -14.37 -15.50
N ARG A 41 4.09 -13.69 -16.10
CA ARG A 41 5.11 -14.34 -16.95
C ARG A 41 5.96 -15.32 -16.14
N GLU A 42 6.45 -14.91 -14.96
CA GLU A 42 7.27 -15.76 -14.11
C GLU A 42 6.45 -16.92 -13.51
N LEU A 43 5.17 -16.71 -13.17
CA LEU A 43 4.26 -17.78 -12.73
C LEU A 43 4.10 -18.85 -13.83
N ARG A 44 3.88 -18.42 -15.08
CA ARG A 44 3.79 -19.36 -16.22
C ARG A 44 5.10 -20.14 -16.42
N ALA A 45 6.24 -19.47 -16.29
CA ALA A 45 7.56 -20.12 -16.40
C ALA A 45 7.77 -21.20 -15.33
N LEU A 46 7.17 -21.04 -14.15
CA LEU A 46 7.21 -22.00 -13.04
C LEU A 46 6.05 -23.01 -13.07
N SER A 47 5.22 -23.01 -14.10
CA SER A 47 3.98 -23.82 -14.18
C SER A 47 3.06 -23.65 -12.99
N LYS A 48 3.04 -22.46 -12.38
CA LYS A 48 2.16 -22.09 -11.29
C LYS A 48 0.86 -21.45 -11.80
N PRO A 49 -0.25 -21.57 -11.05
CA PRO A 49 -1.50 -20.95 -11.46
C PRO A 49 -1.36 -19.42 -11.51
N ALA A 50 -1.88 -18.82 -12.58
CA ALA A 50 -1.97 -17.37 -12.73
C ALA A 50 -3.17 -16.80 -11.95
N PHE A 51 -3.23 -15.48 -11.85
CA PHE A 51 -4.43 -14.80 -11.34
C PHE A 51 -5.62 -15.04 -12.27
N THR A 52 -6.76 -15.38 -11.70
CA THR A 52 -7.98 -15.71 -12.45
C THR A 52 -8.96 -14.54 -12.51
N ALA A 53 -8.79 -13.55 -11.63
CA ALA A 53 -9.61 -12.36 -11.58
C ALA A 53 -8.92 -11.15 -12.20
N ARG A 54 -9.72 -10.17 -12.60
CA ARG A 54 -9.21 -8.84 -12.93
C ARG A 54 -8.59 -8.19 -11.67
N PRO A 55 -7.54 -7.38 -11.82
CA PRO A 55 -6.96 -6.68 -10.69
C PRO A 55 -7.92 -5.63 -10.12
N ILE A 56 -7.88 -5.45 -8.80
CA ILE A 56 -8.40 -4.25 -8.15
C ILE A 56 -7.24 -3.26 -8.10
N LYS A 57 -7.43 -2.10 -8.72
CA LYS A 57 -6.46 -1.02 -8.80
C LYS A 57 -6.96 0.13 -7.94
N VAL A 58 -6.22 0.46 -6.88
CA VAL A 58 -6.57 1.53 -5.96
C VAL A 58 -5.86 2.81 -6.38
N GLU A 59 -6.62 3.79 -6.79
CA GLU A 59 -6.16 5.15 -7.03
C GLU A 59 -6.57 6.01 -5.83
N TRP A 60 -5.62 6.70 -5.22
CA TRP A 60 -5.87 7.57 -4.07
C TRP A 60 -5.01 8.83 -4.15
N GLY A 61 -5.28 9.79 -3.26
CA GLY A 61 -4.70 11.11 -3.34
C GLY A 61 -5.54 12.05 -4.20
N TRP A 62 -5.17 13.31 -4.26
CA TRP A 62 -5.90 14.34 -4.96
C TRP A 62 -5.89 14.18 -6.49
N ALA A 63 -4.88 13.48 -7.01
CA ALA A 63 -4.71 13.20 -8.44
C ALA A 63 -5.72 12.19 -9.01
N SER A 64 -6.48 11.48 -8.18
CA SER A 64 -7.36 10.38 -8.60
C SER A 64 -8.62 10.82 -9.37
N GLY A 65 -8.81 12.11 -9.68
CA GLY A 65 -10.03 12.64 -10.29
C GLY A 65 -11.28 12.52 -9.42
N GLN A 66 -11.15 11.99 -8.21
CA GLN A 66 -12.21 11.88 -7.20
C GLN A 66 -12.02 12.90 -6.08
N ALA A 67 -11.28 13.97 -6.37
CA ALA A 67 -11.00 15.03 -5.43
C ALA A 67 -12.29 15.62 -4.84
N THR A 68 -12.33 15.75 -3.53
CA THR A 68 -13.36 16.51 -2.83
C THR A 68 -12.97 17.99 -2.78
N SER A 69 -13.88 18.86 -2.38
CA SER A 69 -13.56 20.29 -2.17
C SER A 69 -12.45 20.51 -1.13
N ALA A 70 -12.25 19.57 -0.20
CA ALA A 70 -11.14 19.60 0.75
C ALA A 70 -9.81 19.25 0.09
N ASP A 71 -9.80 18.27 -0.80
CA ASP A 71 -8.61 17.88 -1.57
C ASP A 71 -8.19 18.99 -2.55
N GLU A 72 -9.15 19.71 -3.15
CA GLU A 72 -8.87 20.87 -4.01
C GLU A 72 -8.19 22.00 -3.23
N LYS A 73 -8.67 22.29 -2.01
CA LYS A 73 -8.04 23.29 -1.13
C LYS A 73 -6.64 22.88 -0.70
N LEU A 74 -6.42 21.60 -0.41
CA LEU A 74 -5.10 21.09 -0.08
C LEU A 74 -4.15 21.24 -1.27
N ALA A 75 -4.58 20.84 -2.47
CA ALA A 75 -3.79 20.97 -3.68
C ALA A 75 -3.49 22.45 -4.02
N GLU A 76 -4.43 23.36 -3.75
CA GLU A 76 -4.21 24.80 -3.90
C GLU A 76 -3.18 25.32 -2.88
N ALA A 77 -3.28 24.91 -1.62
CA ALA A 77 -2.33 25.27 -0.57
C ALA A 77 -0.93 24.73 -0.86
N GLU A 78 -0.81 23.48 -1.31
CA GLU A 78 0.47 22.87 -1.73
C GLU A 78 1.10 23.63 -2.88
N ARG A 79 0.31 23.98 -3.90
CA ARG A 79 0.78 24.77 -5.03
C ARG A 79 1.29 26.13 -4.56
N TRP A 80 0.50 26.83 -3.76
CA TRP A 80 0.87 28.14 -3.21
C TRP A 80 2.18 28.07 -2.39
N LEU A 81 2.33 27.05 -1.54
CA LEU A 81 3.54 26.85 -0.76
C LEU A 81 4.74 26.54 -1.65
N THR A 82 4.58 25.68 -2.65
CA THR A 82 5.64 25.30 -3.59
C THR A 82 6.10 26.50 -4.42
N GLU A 83 5.15 27.30 -4.93
CA GLU A 83 5.44 28.54 -5.67
C GLU A 83 6.15 29.55 -4.77
N GLY A 84 5.69 29.71 -3.52
CA GLY A 84 6.32 30.57 -2.52
C GLY A 84 7.77 30.18 -2.20
N VAL A 85 8.01 28.89 -1.97
CA VAL A 85 9.36 28.36 -1.72
C VAL A 85 10.25 28.58 -2.95
N THR A 86 9.75 28.27 -4.15
CA THR A 86 10.51 28.44 -5.40
C THR A 86 10.85 29.90 -5.66
N ALA A 87 9.88 30.81 -5.46
CA ALA A 87 10.08 32.25 -5.63
C ALA A 87 11.12 32.80 -4.63
N GLN A 88 11.04 32.35 -3.36
CA GLN A 88 11.98 32.78 -2.33
C GLN A 88 13.41 32.25 -2.58
N GLU A 89 13.53 31.00 -3.06
CA GLU A 89 14.84 30.45 -3.45
C GLU A 89 15.48 31.22 -4.60
N LYS A 90 14.68 31.54 -5.61
CA LYS A 90 15.15 32.37 -6.73
C LYS A 90 15.62 33.73 -6.27
N HIS A 91 14.90 34.33 -5.33
CA HIS A 91 15.27 35.62 -4.75
C HIS A 91 16.58 35.55 -3.95
N LEU A 92 16.78 34.48 -3.16
CA LEU A 92 17.97 34.33 -2.30
C LEU A 92 19.23 33.91 -3.06
N ARG A 93 19.11 33.21 -4.17
CA ARG A 93 20.23 32.63 -4.92
C ARG A 93 20.72 33.48 -6.12
N GLY A 94 19.98 34.52 -6.51
CA GLY A 94 20.26 35.23 -7.74
C GLY A 94 19.95 34.45 -9.01
N THR A 95 20.27 34.97 -10.18
CA THR A 95 19.89 34.43 -11.49
C THR A 95 20.87 33.39 -12.06
N ASP A 96 21.99 33.08 -11.37
CA ASP A 96 23.01 32.17 -11.88
C ASP A 96 22.65 30.69 -11.56
N TRP A 97 21.74 30.15 -12.35
CA TRP A 97 21.43 28.74 -12.39
C TRP A 97 22.30 28.03 -13.44
N THR A 98 23.50 27.64 -13.08
CA THR A 98 24.21 26.62 -13.84
C THR A 98 23.57 25.25 -13.56
N PHE A 99 23.29 24.50 -14.65
CA PHE A 99 22.76 23.15 -14.55
C PHE A 99 23.69 22.28 -13.69
N ASN A 100 23.23 21.92 -12.49
CA ASN A 100 23.95 21.04 -11.60
C ASN A 100 23.08 19.80 -11.36
N PRO A 101 23.55 18.59 -11.72
CA PRO A 101 22.82 17.34 -11.49
C PRO A 101 22.36 17.16 -10.03
N LEU A 102 23.15 17.66 -9.06
CA LEU A 102 22.78 17.67 -7.65
C LEU A 102 21.60 18.60 -7.34
N SER A 103 21.37 19.64 -8.14
CA SER A 103 20.22 20.52 -7.95
C SER A 103 18.91 19.83 -8.39
N PHE A 104 18.98 19.00 -9.42
CA PHE A 104 17.84 18.20 -9.86
C PHE A 104 17.44 17.15 -8.82
N ALA A 105 18.42 16.41 -8.29
CA ALA A 105 18.17 15.44 -7.22
C ALA A 105 17.63 16.09 -5.94
N ARG A 106 18.14 17.29 -5.59
CA ARG A 106 17.62 18.07 -4.45
C ARG A 106 16.19 18.58 -4.69
N ARG A 107 15.90 19.05 -5.90
CA ARG A 107 14.56 19.54 -6.24
C ARG A 107 13.56 18.40 -6.14
N TRP A 108 13.86 17.26 -6.72
CA TRP A 108 12.99 16.10 -6.65
C TRP A 108 12.81 15.60 -5.20
N ALA A 109 13.91 15.46 -4.43
CA ALA A 109 13.82 15.08 -3.03
C ALA A 109 12.94 16.05 -2.23
N ARG A 110 12.97 17.34 -2.53
CA ARG A 110 12.12 18.34 -1.87
C ARG A 110 10.67 18.23 -2.33
N GLU A 111 10.42 18.08 -3.63
CA GLU A 111 9.08 17.86 -4.16
C GLU A 111 8.49 16.56 -3.59
N PHE A 112 9.25 15.48 -3.56
CA PHE A 112 8.82 14.23 -2.97
C PHE A 112 8.57 14.36 -1.46
N LEU A 113 9.48 15.00 -0.72
CA LEU A 113 9.30 15.25 0.71
C LEU A 113 8.10 16.16 0.97
N PHE A 114 7.89 17.16 0.13
CA PHE A 114 6.82 18.11 0.31
C PHE A 114 5.46 17.47 0.00
N TYR A 115 5.30 16.87 -1.17
CA TYR A 115 4.03 16.24 -1.58
C TYR A 115 3.83 14.88 -0.90
N GLY A 116 4.85 14.04 -0.89
CA GLY A 116 4.76 12.70 -0.36
C GLY A 116 4.58 12.65 1.15
N ILE A 117 5.29 13.49 1.87
CA ILE A 117 5.13 13.60 3.32
C ILE A 117 3.82 14.32 3.65
N ALA A 118 3.44 15.36 2.90
CA ALA A 118 2.18 16.06 3.11
C ALA A 118 0.98 15.12 2.94
N ASP A 119 0.95 14.30 1.88
CA ASP A 119 -0.11 13.30 1.66
C ASP A 119 -0.18 12.27 2.79
N MET A 120 0.98 11.82 3.29
CA MET A 120 1.00 10.90 4.42
C MET A 120 0.56 11.57 5.72
N PHE A 121 0.97 12.82 5.94
CA PHE A 121 0.47 13.59 7.09
C PHE A 121 -1.04 13.79 7.00
N TYR A 122 -1.55 14.08 5.81
CA TYR A 122 -2.98 14.21 5.57
C TYR A 122 -3.72 12.89 5.78
N TYR A 123 -3.17 11.77 5.29
CA TYR A 123 -3.74 10.44 5.52
C TYR A 123 -3.85 10.07 7.00
N VAL A 124 -2.81 10.39 7.80
CA VAL A 124 -2.76 10.06 9.23
C VAL A 124 -3.33 11.15 10.14
N SER A 125 -3.74 12.30 9.59
CA SER A 125 -4.48 13.32 10.31
C SER A 125 -5.96 12.92 10.47
N ASP A 126 -6.64 13.49 11.47
CA ASP A 126 -8.06 13.23 11.70
C ASP A 126 -8.93 13.57 10.47
N ASP A 127 -8.55 14.61 9.73
CA ASP A 127 -9.26 15.03 8.51
C ASP A 127 -8.97 14.09 7.33
N GLY A 128 -7.72 13.69 7.15
CA GLY A 128 -7.29 12.75 6.11
C GLY A 128 -7.80 11.34 6.35
N GLU A 129 -7.90 10.91 7.59
CA GLU A 129 -8.41 9.61 7.96
C GLU A 129 -9.87 9.42 7.50
N THR A 130 -10.70 10.44 7.60
CA THR A 130 -12.09 10.36 7.15
C THR A 130 -12.24 10.44 5.63
N THR A 131 -11.33 11.11 4.93
CA THR A 131 -11.46 11.37 3.48
C THR A 131 -10.71 10.34 2.64
N VAL A 132 -9.41 10.18 2.83
CA VAL A 132 -8.59 9.25 2.03
C VAL A 132 -8.86 7.81 2.44
N ARG A 133 -8.80 7.51 3.72
CA ARG A 133 -9.11 6.17 4.26
C ARG A 133 -10.51 5.74 3.84
N GLY A 134 -11.51 6.59 4.06
CA GLY A 134 -12.90 6.31 3.71
C GLY A 134 -13.08 5.98 2.23
N ARG A 135 -12.46 6.74 1.33
CA ARG A 135 -12.54 6.50 -0.13
C ARG A 135 -11.89 5.19 -0.53
N VAL A 136 -10.66 4.94 -0.04
CA VAL A 136 -9.92 3.70 -0.35
C VAL A 136 -10.68 2.47 0.17
N PHE A 137 -11.11 2.50 1.43
CA PHE A 137 -11.82 1.39 2.04
C PHE A 137 -13.15 1.12 1.33
N LYS A 138 -13.90 2.17 0.98
CA LYS A 138 -15.13 2.07 0.21
C LYS A 138 -14.90 1.49 -1.17
N HIS A 139 -13.84 1.94 -1.88
CA HIS A 139 -13.50 1.41 -3.19
C HIS A 139 -13.18 -0.09 -3.12
N LEU A 140 -12.28 -0.48 -2.21
CA LEU A 140 -11.93 -1.89 -1.99
C LEU A 140 -13.16 -2.74 -1.62
N ALA A 141 -13.99 -2.24 -0.71
CA ALA A 141 -15.20 -2.94 -0.29
C ALA A 141 -16.18 -3.15 -1.45
N ASN A 142 -16.46 -2.10 -2.21
CA ASN A 142 -17.40 -2.16 -3.34
C ASN A 142 -16.91 -3.12 -4.43
N GLU A 143 -15.61 -3.06 -4.79
CA GLU A 143 -15.04 -3.94 -5.80
C GLU A 143 -15.07 -5.40 -5.37
N LEU A 144 -14.67 -5.69 -4.13
CA LEU A 144 -14.69 -7.07 -3.61
C LEU A 144 -16.11 -7.62 -3.53
N LEU A 145 -17.05 -6.89 -2.96
CA LEU A 145 -18.45 -7.32 -2.86
C LEU A 145 -19.08 -7.54 -4.25
N ARG A 146 -18.78 -6.66 -5.20
CA ARG A 146 -19.23 -6.79 -6.58
C ARG A 146 -18.68 -8.06 -7.24
N MET A 147 -17.37 -8.32 -7.11
CA MET A 147 -16.73 -9.51 -7.67
C MET A 147 -17.29 -10.79 -7.04
N MET A 148 -17.46 -10.81 -5.71
CA MET A 148 -18.07 -11.94 -5.00
C MET A 148 -19.49 -12.23 -5.48
N ALA A 149 -20.29 -11.19 -5.70
CA ALA A 149 -21.65 -11.33 -6.18
C ALA A 149 -21.72 -11.85 -7.63
N GLN A 150 -20.84 -11.32 -8.50
CA GLN A 150 -20.79 -11.69 -9.92
C GLN A 150 -20.29 -13.12 -10.14
N GLU A 151 -19.23 -13.51 -9.44
CA GLU A 151 -18.56 -14.79 -9.63
C GLU A 151 -19.12 -15.91 -8.74
N ASN A 152 -19.89 -15.56 -7.73
CA ASN A 152 -20.39 -16.49 -6.70
C ASN A 152 -19.25 -17.35 -6.07
N LYS A 153 -18.08 -16.73 -5.83
CA LYS A 153 -16.88 -17.36 -5.31
C LYS A 153 -16.40 -16.67 -4.04
N ASN A 154 -15.58 -17.37 -3.26
CA ASN A 154 -14.83 -16.78 -2.17
C ASN A 154 -13.61 -16.01 -2.73
N CYS A 155 -13.13 -14.97 -2.03
CA CYS A 155 -12.00 -14.15 -2.48
C CYS A 155 -10.71 -14.49 -1.75
N SER A 156 -9.65 -14.70 -2.52
CA SER A 156 -8.28 -14.90 -2.05
C SER A 156 -7.42 -13.75 -2.56
N LEU A 157 -6.94 -12.89 -1.65
CA LEU A 157 -6.32 -11.63 -2.01
C LEU A 157 -4.80 -11.73 -2.00
N THR A 158 -4.18 -11.29 -3.09
CA THR A 158 -2.75 -11.03 -3.18
C THR A 158 -2.57 -9.52 -3.35
N ILE A 159 -1.99 -8.88 -2.33
CA ILE A 159 -1.88 -7.43 -2.25
C ILE A 159 -0.47 -7.00 -2.63
N PHE A 160 -0.37 -6.03 -3.54
CA PHE A 160 0.84 -5.36 -3.98
C PHE A 160 0.75 -3.90 -3.57
N ALA A 161 1.58 -3.49 -2.64
CA ALA A 161 1.53 -2.14 -2.08
C ALA A 161 2.91 -1.46 -2.17
N HIS A 162 2.93 -0.23 -2.64
CA HIS A 162 4.14 0.57 -2.84
C HIS A 162 4.13 1.82 -2.00
N SER A 163 5.28 2.18 -1.41
CA SER A 163 5.48 3.47 -0.74
C SER A 163 4.38 3.75 0.31
N GLY A 164 3.73 4.90 0.29
CA GLY A 164 2.59 5.24 1.15
C GLY A 164 1.42 4.26 1.06
N GLY A 165 1.24 3.60 -0.09
CA GLY A 165 0.23 2.55 -0.26
C GLY A 165 0.46 1.35 0.65
N THR A 166 1.68 1.11 1.12
CA THR A 166 1.98 0.04 2.09
C THR A 166 1.35 0.31 3.44
N VAL A 167 1.35 1.58 3.86
CA VAL A 167 0.71 2.02 5.11
C VAL A 167 -0.81 1.88 5.00
N ILE A 168 -1.38 2.28 3.86
CA ILE A 168 -2.81 2.14 3.58
C ILE A 168 -3.22 0.67 3.56
N ALA A 169 -2.44 -0.20 2.90
CA ALA A 169 -2.70 -1.63 2.88
C ALA A 169 -2.69 -2.24 4.29
N HIS A 170 -1.66 -1.91 5.07
CA HIS A 170 -1.53 -2.38 6.45
C HIS A 170 -2.71 -1.92 7.32
N ASP A 171 -3.07 -0.64 7.24
CA ASP A 171 -4.17 -0.04 7.97
C ASP A 171 -5.53 -0.69 7.59
N TRP A 172 -5.77 -0.88 6.29
CA TRP A 172 -6.98 -1.56 5.82
C TRP A 172 -7.08 -2.99 6.33
N LEU A 173 -5.99 -3.76 6.28
CA LEU A 173 -5.94 -5.12 6.80
C LEU A 173 -6.17 -5.18 8.31
N TYR A 174 -5.56 -4.25 9.05
CA TYR A 174 -5.77 -4.10 10.49
C TYR A 174 -7.25 -3.86 10.83
N HIS A 175 -7.90 -2.93 10.10
CA HIS A 175 -9.32 -2.66 10.27
C HIS A 175 -10.23 -3.81 9.85
N LEU A 176 -9.82 -4.66 8.91
CA LEU A 176 -10.56 -5.85 8.52
C LEU A 176 -10.52 -6.95 9.60
N HIS A 177 -9.41 -7.08 10.32
CA HIS A 177 -9.18 -8.23 11.22
C HIS A 177 -9.40 -7.87 12.69
N ARG A 178 -9.19 -6.63 13.10
CA ARG A 178 -9.49 -6.14 14.45
C ARG A 178 -10.87 -5.49 14.54
N SER A 179 -11.78 -6.18 15.21
CA SER A 179 -13.21 -5.92 15.14
C SER A 179 -13.76 -4.76 15.99
N ASN A 180 -13.07 -4.28 17.01
CA ASN A 180 -13.72 -3.50 18.06
C ASN A 180 -13.52 -1.97 18.01
N GLU A 181 -12.60 -1.47 17.18
CA GLU A 181 -12.25 -0.04 17.17
C GLU A 181 -12.98 0.78 16.10
N VAL A 182 -13.47 0.16 15.02
CA VAL A 182 -14.12 0.86 13.90
C VAL A 182 -15.55 1.31 14.23
N ALA A 183 -16.17 0.79 15.28
CA ALA A 183 -17.51 1.19 15.70
C ALA A 183 -17.60 2.64 16.25
N GLN A 184 -16.46 3.32 16.41
CA GLN A 184 -16.39 4.64 17.05
C GLN A 184 -16.01 5.78 16.09
N THR A 185 -15.84 5.56 14.78
CA THR A 185 -15.68 6.67 13.85
C THR A 185 -16.98 7.48 13.80
N LYS A 186 -16.90 8.69 14.31
CA LYS A 186 -17.96 9.68 14.30
C LYS A 186 -18.35 10.02 12.86
N GLY A 187 -19.53 9.58 12.47
CA GLY A 187 -20.13 9.92 11.19
C GLY A 187 -20.73 8.67 10.54
N GLY A 188 -22.07 8.60 10.46
CA GLY A 188 -22.83 7.49 9.87
C GLY A 188 -22.57 7.31 8.37
N ASP A 189 -21.32 7.12 8.00
CA ASP A 189 -20.88 6.97 6.63
C ASP A 189 -21.11 5.52 6.16
N LEU A 190 -21.60 5.38 4.94
CA LEU A 190 -21.79 4.11 4.23
C LEU A 190 -20.51 3.25 4.19
N THR A 191 -19.36 3.87 4.35
CA THR A 191 -18.04 3.24 4.44
C THR A 191 -17.93 2.29 5.63
N VAL A 192 -18.46 2.68 6.77
CA VAL A 192 -18.48 1.86 7.98
C VAL A 192 -19.28 0.58 7.74
N ASN A 193 -20.44 0.69 7.10
CA ASN A 193 -21.29 -0.47 6.80
C ASN A 193 -20.62 -1.46 5.86
N ASN A 194 -19.95 -0.98 4.81
CA ASN A 194 -19.27 -1.85 3.87
C ASN A 194 -18.03 -2.52 4.48
N THR A 195 -17.29 -1.83 5.34
CA THR A 195 -16.15 -2.41 6.07
C THR A 195 -16.64 -3.45 7.09
N VAL A 196 -17.75 -3.21 7.76
CA VAL A 196 -18.40 -4.19 8.66
C VAL A 196 -18.79 -5.44 7.89
N LEU A 197 -19.42 -5.28 6.72
CA LEU A 197 -19.83 -6.40 5.88
C LEU A 197 -18.61 -7.21 5.39
N LEU A 198 -17.54 -6.55 4.96
CA LEU A 198 -16.30 -7.26 4.58
C LEU A 198 -15.69 -8.02 5.75
N ARG A 199 -15.70 -7.44 6.94
CA ARG A 199 -15.23 -8.09 8.15
C ARG A 199 -16.02 -9.36 8.46
N GLU A 200 -17.35 -9.31 8.34
CA GLU A 200 -18.18 -10.50 8.46
C GLU A 200 -17.80 -11.57 7.42
N MET A 201 -17.49 -11.17 6.18
CA MET A 201 -17.04 -12.11 5.15
C MET A 201 -15.68 -12.73 5.47
N VAL A 202 -14.75 -11.96 6.06
CA VAL A 202 -13.47 -12.49 6.57
C VAL A 202 -13.71 -13.48 7.70
N GLN A 203 -14.54 -13.13 8.70
CA GLN A 203 -14.86 -14.00 9.83
C GLN A 203 -15.56 -15.31 9.42
N ARG A 204 -16.36 -15.25 8.35
CA ARG A 204 -17.01 -16.43 7.75
C ARG A 204 -16.08 -17.20 6.80
N GLY A 205 -14.80 -16.84 6.71
CA GLY A 205 -13.83 -17.48 5.81
C GLY A 205 -14.15 -17.32 4.31
N LYS A 206 -14.92 -16.29 3.93
CA LYS A 206 -15.24 -16.01 2.52
C LYS A 206 -14.22 -15.09 1.84
N ILE A 207 -13.40 -14.40 2.62
CA ILE A 207 -12.28 -13.59 2.18
C ILE A 207 -11.06 -14.01 2.98
N ARG A 208 -9.93 -14.23 2.30
CA ARG A 208 -8.64 -14.49 2.95
C ARG A 208 -7.54 -13.66 2.31
N ILE A 209 -6.51 -13.34 3.09
CA ILE A 209 -5.28 -12.75 2.56
C ILE A 209 -4.34 -13.89 2.20
N ARG A 210 -4.03 -14.05 0.93
CA ARG A 210 -3.10 -15.07 0.45
C ARG A 210 -1.66 -14.64 0.64
N ARG A 211 -1.33 -13.43 0.14
CA ARG A 211 0.00 -12.85 0.20
C ARG A 211 -0.09 -11.33 0.32
N LEU A 212 0.87 -10.77 1.01
CA LEU A 212 1.12 -9.33 1.05
C LEU A 212 2.54 -9.08 0.53
N TYR A 213 2.65 -8.26 -0.50
CA TYR A 213 3.91 -7.79 -1.08
C TYR A 213 3.99 -6.29 -0.90
N THR A 214 4.94 -5.82 -0.09
CA THR A 214 5.22 -4.40 0.11
C THR A 214 6.58 -4.07 -0.49
N PHE A 215 6.73 -2.87 -1.04
CA PHE A 215 7.98 -2.41 -1.62
C PHE A 215 8.13 -0.90 -1.47
N GLY A 216 9.35 -0.44 -1.19
CA GLY A 216 9.60 0.95 -0.85
C GLY A 216 8.83 1.41 0.39
N SER A 217 8.76 0.60 1.44
CA SER A 217 7.79 0.76 2.53
C SER A 217 8.30 1.67 3.65
N PRO A 218 7.58 2.78 3.97
CA PRO A 218 7.87 3.65 5.10
C PRO A 218 7.13 3.24 6.39
N ILE A 219 6.58 2.04 6.50
CA ILE A 219 5.80 1.60 7.69
C ILE A 219 6.63 1.77 8.97
N THR A 220 7.89 1.36 8.97
CA THR A 220 8.75 1.41 10.16
C THR A 220 8.91 2.82 10.74
N PRO A 221 9.36 3.85 10.00
CA PRO A 221 9.46 5.19 10.55
C PRO A 221 8.09 5.79 10.88
N LEU A 222 7.04 5.43 10.18
CA LEU A 222 5.69 5.93 10.47
C LEU A 222 5.05 5.28 11.70
N ALA A 223 5.50 4.10 12.10
CA ALA A 223 5.09 3.48 13.36
C ALA A 223 5.45 4.36 14.59
N LEU A 224 6.55 5.14 14.50
CA LEU A 224 6.97 6.08 15.55
C LEU A 224 5.99 7.26 15.76
N ARG A 225 5.00 7.44 14.90
CA ARG A 225 3.97 8.47 15.08
C ARG A 225 2.80 8.03 15.96
N SER A 226 2.65 6.72 16.17
CA SER A 226 1.64 6.17 17.05
C SER A 226 2.17 6.05 18.47
N ASN A 227 1.70 6.91 19.38
CA ASN A 227 2.03 6.80 20.80
C ASN A 227 1.71 5.40 21.36
N GLY A 228 0.63 4.79 20.90
CA GLY A 228 0.27 3.42 21.28
C GLY A 228 1.29 2.38 20.83
N LEU A 229 1.82 2.50 19.60
CA LEU A 229 2.87 1.61 19.11
C LEU A 229 4.20 1.86 19.82
N ILE A 230 4.57 3.13 20.05
CA ILE A 230 5.78 3.47 20.81
C ILE A 230 5.73 2.85 22.20
N THR A 231 4.65 3.06 22.95
CA THR A 231 4.47 2.46 24.28
C THR A 231 4.56 0.95 24.23
N ARG A 232 3.89 0.32 23.24
CA ARG A 232 3.92 -1.13 23.05
C ARG A 232 5.34 -1.65 22.84
N PHE A 233 6.14 -1.00 21.98
CA PHE A 233 7.53 -1.39 21.72
C PHE A 233 8.44 -1.16 22.92
N LEU A 234 8.26 -0.05 23.64
CA LEU A 234 9.01 0.21 24.88
C LEU A 234 8.70 -0.84 25.98
N ASP A 235 7.48 -1.36 25.99
CA ASP A 235 7.08 -2.49 26.86
C ASP A 235 7.60 -3.84 26.35
N GLY A 236 8.38 -3.89 25.26
CA GLY A 236 8.86 -5.13 24.66
C GLY A 236 7.77 -5.97 23.98
N LYS A 237 6.60 -5.37 23.69
CA LYS A 237 5.48 -6.05 23.04
C LYS A 237 5.52 -5.80 21.54
N LEU A 238 5.76 -6.84 20.77
CA LEU A 238 5.79 -6.81 19.33
C LEU A 238 4.39 -6.95 18.70
N LEU A 239 4.28 -6.64 17.41
CA LEU A 239 3.04 -6.78 16.65
C LEU A 239 2.76 -8.26 16.35
N ASN A 240 1.48 -8.60 16.19
CA ASN A 240 1.07 -9.93 15.79
C ASN A 240 0.59 -9.89 14.32
N PRO A 241 1.17 -10.69 13.40
CA PRO A 241 0.71 -10.76 12.02
C PRO A 241 -0.76 -11.15 11.87
N GLN A 242 -1.33 -11.85 12.82
CA GLN A 242 -2.75 -12.20 12.82
C GLN A 242 -3.66 -10.97 12.91
N ASP A 243 -3.17 -9.87 13.49
CA ASP A 243 -3.90 -8.60 13.57
C ASP A 243 -4.19 -8.01 12.18
N ILE A 244 -3.46 -8.44 11.16
CA ILE A 244 -3.65 -8.08 9.75
C ILE A 244 -4.03 -9.28 8.86
N GLY A 245 -4.49 -10.36 9.46
CA GLY A 245 -4.99 -11.54 8.75
C GLY A 245 -3.92 -12.47 8.18
N LEU A 246 -2.66 -12.31 8.58
CA LEU A 246 -1.59 -13.21 8.16
C LEU A 246 -1.43 -14.35 9.16
N THR A 247 -1.82 -15.53 8.73
CA THR A 247 -1.71 -16.77 9.50
C THR A 247 -0.87 -17.78 8.75
N SER A 248 -0.27 -18.73 9.45
CA SER A 248 0.32 -19.90 8.81
C SER A 248 -0.75 -20.71 8.09
N ASP A 249 -0.40 -21.19 6.90
CA ASP A 249 -1.25 -22.07 6.10
C ASP A 249 -0.34 -23.13 5.47
N GLU A 250 -0.53 -24.39 5.83
CA GLU A 250 0.28 -25.52 5.36
C GLU A 250 0.23 -25.67 3.83
N ASN A 251 -0.85 -25.21 3.20
CA ASN A 251 -1.01 -25.22 1.76
C ASN A 251 -0.34 -24.04 1.04
N LEU A 252 0.22 -23.10 1.79
CA LEU A 252 0.89 -21.91 1.26
C LEU A 252 2.31 -21.81 1.84
N PRO A 253 3.27 -22.57 1.30
CA PRO A 253 4.64 -22.56 1.79
C PRO A 253 5.30 -21.18 1.64
N GLY A 254 6.27 -20.91 2.52
CA GLY A 254 7.02 -19.65 2.52
C GLY A 254 6.31 -18.48 3.20
N PRO A 255 6.95 -17.31 3.20
CA PRO A 255 6.44 -16.13 3.88
C PRO A 255 5.14 -15.64 3.25
N ARG A 256 4.21 -15.20 4.11
CA ARG A 256 2.93 -14.61 3.71
C ARG A 256 3.06 -13.13 3.37
N TRP A 257 4.10 -12.49 3.89
CA TRP A 257 4.45 -11.11 3.63
C TRP A 257 5.93 -11.03 3.21
N LEU A 258 6.17 -10.59 1.98
CA LEU A 258 7.49 -10.20 1.52
C LEU A 258 7.56 -8.67 1.44
N ASN A 259 8.50 -8.09 2.16
CA ASN A 259 8.81 -6.67 2.12
C ASN A 259 10.09 -6.47 1.30
N PHE A 260 9.94 -5.95 0.10
CA PHE A 260 11.06 -5.68 -0.81
C PHE A 260 11.67 -4.32 -0.54
N MET A 261 12.99 -4.29 -0.45
CA MET A 261 13.78 -3.10 -0.14
C MET A 261 14.93 -2.96 -1.12
N ASP A 262 15.26 -1.73 -1.47
CA ASP A 262 16.48 -1.36 -2.16
C ASP A 262 17.35 -0.49 -1.22
N LYS A 263 18.67 -0.69 -1.26
CA LYS A 263 19.64 0.05 -0.41
C LYS A 263 19.69 1.55 -0.72
N ASP A 264 19.36 1.93 -1.96
CA ASP A 264 19.37 3.30 -2.44
C ASP A 264 18.00 3.99 -2.31
N ASP A 265 16.98 3.25 -1.88
CA ASP A 265 15.63 3.77 -1.59
C ASP A 265 15.52 4.27 -0.14
N PHE A 266 15.51 5.57 0.05
CA PHE A 266 15.43 6.21 1.38
C PHE A 266 14.12 5.98 2.12
N PHE A 267 13.08 5.49 1.45
CA PHE A 267 11.78 5.22 2.05
C PHE A 267 11.58 3.74 2.38
N SER A 268 12.55 2.91 2.03
CA SER A 268 12.48 1.47 2.18
C SER A 268 13.14 1.03 3.48
N TYR A 269 12.34 0.48 4.39
CA TYR A 269 12.79 0.04 5.71
C TYR A 269 12.43 -1.40 5.99
N PRO A 270 13.29 -2.15 6.72
CA PRO A 270 12.91 -3.45 7.24
C PRO A 270 11.76 -3.31 8.24
N LEU A 271 10.91 -4.31 8.31
CA LEU A 271 9.74 -4.29 9.19
C LEU A 271 9.53 -5.60 9.96
N SER A 272 10.15 -6.71 9.56
CA SER A 272 9.95 -8.00 10.20
C SER A 272 10.28 -8.00 11.70
N PHE A 273 11.25 -7.18 12.13
CA PHE A 273 11.67 -7.07 13.52
C PHE A 273 10.60 -6.45 14.44
N MET A 274 9.61 -5.76 13.88
CA MET A 274 8.49 -5.19 14.66
C MET A 274 7.46 -6.25 15.06
N TYR A 275 7.57 -7.45 14.52
CA TYR A 275 6.63 -8.55 14.73
C TYR A 275 7.21 -9.64 15.61
N GLU A 276 6.33 -10.40 16.29
CA GLU A 276 6.69 -11.47 17.21
C GLU A 276 7.63 -12.50 16.56
N ALA A 277 8.61 -13.00 17.28
CA ALA A 277 9.65 -13.90 16.76
C ALA A 277 9.11 -15.17 16.09
N GLY A 278 7.96 -15.69 16.54
CA GLY A 278 7.25 -16.79 15.88
C GLY A 278 6.73 -16.45 14.48
N SER A 279 6.66 -15.16 14.16
CA SER A 279 6.19 -14.59 12.90
C SER A 279 7.25 -14.48 11.82
N GLN A 280 8.52 -14.69 12.13
CA GLN A 280 9.63 -14.57 11.17
C GLN A 280 9.50 -15.52 9.97
N LYS A 281 8.75 -16.61 10.12
CA LYS A 281 8.39 -17.51 9.02
C LYS A 281 7.29 -16.94 8.11
N LEU A 282 6.52 -15.96 8.61
CA LEU A 282 5.41 -15.35 7.90
C LEU A 282 5.82 -14.05 7.21
N ILE A 283 6.86 -13.37 7.70
CA ILE A 283 7.31 -12.07 7.23
C ILE A 283 8.79 -12.15 6.90
N GLU A 284 9.15 -11.78 5.67
CA GLU A 284 10.53 -11.74 5.19
C GLU A 284 10.83 -10.36 4.60
N ASP A 285 11.89 -9.71 5.10
CA ASP A 285 12.49 -8.55 4.44
C ASP A 285 13.47 -9.04 3.37
N TYR A 286 13.33 -8.56 2.14
CA TYR A 286 14.08 -9.04 0.99
C TYR A 286 14.70 -7.90 0.20
N PHE A 287 16.03 -7.93 0.01
CA PHE A 287 16.72 -6.94 -0.79
C PHE A 287 16.61 -7.24 -2.29
N VAL A 288 16.30 -6.20 -3.05
CA VAL A 288 16.36 -6.17 -4.52
C VAL A 288 17.17 -4.97 -4.95
N ASP A 289 17.85 -5.06 -6.07
CA ASP A 289 18.53 -3.94 -6.70
C ASP A 289 17.67 -3.47 -7.88
N VAL A 290 17.05 -2.32 -7.72
CA VAL A 290 16.07 -1.81 -8.70
C VAL A 290 16.43 -0.42 -9.22
N GLY A 291 17.45 0.24 -8.65
CA GLY A 291 17.93 1.52 -9.13
C GLY A 291 19.12 2.06 -8.38
N ASP A 292 19.94 2.88 -9.07
CA ASP A 292 21.21 3.43 -8.57
C ASP A 292 21.05 4.82 -7.92
N THR A 293 19.84 5.34 -7.87
CA THR A 293 19.54 6.64 -7.24
C THR A 293 18.28 6.52 -6.38
N PRO A 294 18.09 7.38 -5.37
CA PRO A 294 16.90 7.32 -4.52
C PRO A 294 15.58 7.34 -5.31
N ILE A 295 15.55 8.05 -6.43
CA ILE A 295 14.37 8.13 -7.30
C ILE A 295 14.17 6.83 -8.08
N SER A 296 15.23 6.38 -8.77
CA SER A 296 15.13 5.18 -9.59
C SER A 296 14.92 3.94 -8.73
N ALA A 297 15.54 3.87 -7.55
CA ALA A 297 15.33 2.82 -6.58
C ALA A 297 13.89 2.82 -6.05
N HIS A 298 13.35 3.99 -5.65
CA HIS A 298 11.99 4.07 -5.12
C HIS A 298 10.90 3.70 -6.14
N ASN A 299 11.10 4.03 -7.41
CA ASN A 299 10.13 3.74 -8.47
C ASN A 299 10.41 2.43 -9.23
N GLY A 300 11.64 1.91 -9.16
CA GLY A 300 12.10 0.79 -9.98
C GLY A 300 11.41 -0.55 -9.71
N TYR A 301 10.81 -0.72 -8.54
CA TYR A 301 10.13 -1.96 -8.14
C TYR A 301 9.08 -2.42 -9.14
N TRP A 302 8.33 -1.51 -9.76
CA TRP A 302 7.25 -1.82 -10.68
C TRP A 302 7.70 -2.56 -11.94
N TRP A 303 8.97 -2.42 -12.30
CA TRP A 303 9.58 -3.03 -13.48
C TRP A 303 10.63 -4.10 -13.15
N SER A 304 10.80 -4.43 -11.85
CA SER A 304 11.81 -5.37 -11.40
C SER A 304 11.44 -6.80 -11.73
N ARG A 305 12.23 -7.39 -12.63
CA ARG A 305 12.08 -8.81 -12.97
C ARG A 305 12.47 -9.72 -11.81
N ASP A 306 13.48 -9.33 -11.04
CA ASP A 306 13.96 -10.14 -9.91
C ASP A 306 12.93 -10.16 -8.78
N MET A 307 12.28 -9.02 -8.50
CA MET A 307 11.14 -8.97 -7.61
C MET A 307 9.99 -9.87 -8.11
N ALA A 308 9.63 -9.76 -9.40
CA ALA A 308 8.56 -10.57 -9.98
C ALA A 308 8.87 -12.08 -9.90
N ARG A 309 10.14 -12.48 -10.10
CA ARG A 309 10.60 -13.87 -9.96
C ARG A 309 10.50 -14.35 -8.51
N LYS A 310 10.95 -13.55 -7.53
CA LYS A 310 10.82 -13.88 -6.09
C LYS A 310 9.35 -14.00 -5.70
N ILE A 311 8.48 -13.11 -6.17
CA ILE A 311 7.02 -13.17 -5.97
C ILE A 311 6.48 -14.48 -6.54
N ALA A 312 6.78 -14.80 -7.81
CA ALA A 312 6.30 -16.01 -8.45
C ALA A 312 6.81 -17.28 -7.77
N PHE A 313 8.06 -17.28 -7.29
CA PHE A 313 8.60 -18.41 -6.54
C PHE A 313 7.85 -18.63 -5.22
N ASN A 314 7.46 -17.55 -4.54
CA ASN A 314 6.73 -17.58 -3.28
C ASN A 314 5.21 -17.80 -3.44
N PHE A 315 4.67 -17.67 -4.66
CA PHE A 315 3.22 -17.80 -4.95
C PHE A 315 2.79 -19.28 -4.91
#